data_66677f0dcc48a4b5e8e19b50ed9614a3
#
_entry.id   66677f0dcc48a4b5e8e19b50ed9614a3
#
_cell.length_a   1.000
_cell.length_b   1.000
_cell.length_c   1.000
_cell.angle_alpha   90.00
_cell.angle_beta   90.00
_cell.angle_gamma   90.00
#
_symmetry.space_group_name_H-M   'P 1'
#
loop_
_entity.id
_entity.type
_entity.pdbx_description
1 polymer ?
#
loop_
_entity_poly.entity_id
_entity_poly.type
_entity_poly.pdbx_seq_one_letter_code
_entity_poly.pdbx_strand_id
1 'polypeptide(L)'
;FLKNISLEKGGEDPFVVLDPNNSYSANSGFYTRSQGYLRPNFSKISESLGVNGKNIYTLEGETNGISFKKKIEMDVVGYGIKIFDEITSTINDDITVTPYVLIERDNSPVKESGLMYTYLGPVFSSTRDTYEKYDFDDIKDAPYQNKTFGGWVAFIQHYFLTAWIPDQSAEHLYQARYNENRGKYSVGYTSKDSILSYGSKVVSSNVFYVGPKLPKQLANIEENLDLTVDY
;
A
#
# COMPACT_ATOMS: atom_id res chain seq x y z
N PHE A 1 13.71 -5.52 -3.77
CA PHE A 1 14.09 -6.54 -4.77
C PHE A 1 13.77 -7.92 -4.24
N LEU A 2 13.08 -8.73 -5.02
CA LEU A 2 12.87 -10.16 -4.75
C LEU A 2 14.11 -10.92 -5.26
N LYS A 3 15.17 -10.94 -4.49
CA LYS A 3 16.51 -11.43 -4.90
C LYS A 3 16.56 -12.87 -5.42
N ASN A 4 15.58 -13.70 -5.05
CA ASN A 4 15.56 -15.11 -5.41
C ASN A 4 14.45 -15.47 -6.41
N ILE A 5 13.81 -14.47 -7.01
CA ILE A 5 12.74 -14.66 -7.98
C ILE A 5 13.13 -13.94 -9.27
N SER A 6 13.19 -14.70 -10.37
CA SER A 6 13.36 -14.19 -11.72
C SER A 6 12.18 -14.63 -12.57
N LEU A 7 11.81 -13.84 -13.59
CA LEU A 7 10.79 -14.21 -14.58
C LEU A 7 11.27 -15.35 -15.49
N GLU A 8 12.58 -15.50 -15.65
CA GLU A 8 13.18 -16.54 -16.48
C GLU A 8 13.75 -17.67 -15.63
N LYS A 9 13.48 -18.91 -16.00
CA LYS A 9 14.04 -20.09 -15.31
C LYS A 9 15.55 -20.06 -15.42
N GLY A 10 16.25 -19.94 -14.28
CA GLY A 10 17.70 -19.82 -14.22
C GLY A 10 18.25 -18.42 -14.45
N GLY A 11 17.37 -17.39 -14.53
CA GLY A 11 17.79 -15.99 -14.60
C GLY A 11 18.42 -15.51 -13.30
N GLU A 12 19.46 -14.69 -13.39
CA GLU A 12 20.16 -14.12 -12.22
C GLU A 12 19.59 -12.74 -11.80
N ASP A 13 18.85 -12.07 -12.69
CA ASP A 13 18.32 -10.74 -12.44
C ASP A 13 17.09 -10.81 -11.52
N PRO A 14 17.09 -10.05 -10.42
CA PRO A 14 15.96 -10.03 -9.49
C PRO A 14 14.74 -9.37 -10.13
N PHE A 15 13.57 -9.95 -9.90
CA PHE A 15 12.32 -9.33 -10.33
C PHE A 15 11.96 -8.13 -9.44
N VAL A 16 11.65 -7.00 -10.06
CA VAL A 16 11.25 -5.77 -9.39
C VAL A 16 9.74 -5.61 -9.50
N VAL A 17 9.00 -5.82 -8.40
CA VAL A 17 7.54 -5.67 -8.39
C VAL A 17 7.15 -4.20 -8.44
N LEU A 18 7.69 -3.39 -7.53
CA LEU A 18 7.48 -1.93 -7.52
C LEU A 18 8.54 -1.29 -8.44
N ASP A 19 8.22 -1.21 -9.73
CA ASP A 19 9.14 -0.72 -10.75
C ASP A 19 8.94 0.77 -11.01
N PRO A 20 9.94 1.62 -10.70
CA PRO A 20 9.87 3.06 -10.98
C PRO A 20 9.69 3.38 -12.46
N ASN A 21 10.13 2.52 -13.39
CA ASN A 21 9.96 2.73 -14.82
C ASN A 21 8.49 2.68 -15.24
N ASN A 22 7.67 1.90 -14.55
CA ASN A 22 6.21 1.84 -14.73
C ASN A 22 5.49 2.78 -13.74
N SER A 23 6.23 3.69 -13.10
CA SER A 23 5.71 4.55 -12.06
C SER A 23 4.99 3.80 -10.93
N TYR A 24 5.34 2.52 -10.73
CA TYR A 24 4.71 1.64 -9.76
C TYR A 24 5.31 1.88 -8.38
N SER A 25 4.52 2.46 -7.50
CA SER A 25 4.93 2.80 -6.14
C SER A 25 3.82 2.55 -5.12
N ALA A 26 4.21 2.33 -3.86
CA ALA A 26 3.31 2.22 -2.74
C ALA A 26 3.70 3.26 -1.67
N ASN A 27 2.70 3.92 -1.11
CA ASN A 27 2.88 4.99 -0.14
C ASN A 27 1.89 4.85 1.01
N SER A 28 2.30 5.27 2.20
CA SER A 28 1.43 5.47 3.36
C SER A 28 1.81 6.76 4.08
N GLY A 29 0.87 7.35 4.80
CA GLY A 29 1.11 8.58 5.55
C GLY A 29 -0.17 9.30 5.92
N PHE A 30 -0.11 10.64 5.94
CA PHE A 30 -1.20 11.49 6.34
C PHE A 30 -1.49 12.58 5.31
N TYR A 31 -2.75 12.90 5.18
CA TYR A 31 -3.28 13.96 4.34
C TYR A 31 -3.96 15.03 5.19
N THR A 32 -3.87 16.27 4.79
CA THR A 32 -4.67 17.39 5.33
C THR A 32 -5.34 18.14 4.21
N ARG A 33 -6.49 18.78 4.50
CA ARG A 33 -7.18 19.58 3.48
C ARG A 33 -6.37 20.81 3.05
N SER A 34 -5.60 21.38 3.97
CA SER A 34 -4.84 22.63 3.72
C SER A 34 -3.54 22.41 2.96
N GLN A 35 -2.87 21.28 3.16
CA GLN A 35 -1.52 21.02 2.63
C GLN A 35 -1.46 19.82 1.67
N GLY A 36 -2.58 19.08 1.52
CA GLY A 36 -2.59 17.83 0.76
C GLY A 36 -1.85 16.69 1.49
N TYR A 37 -1.18 15.84 0.72
CA TYR A 37 -0.33 14.77 1.28
C TYR A 37 0.87 15.36 1.98
N LEU A 38 0.98 15.10 3.28
CA LEU A 38 2.15 15.52 4.06
C LEU A 38 3.37 14.71 3.62
N ARG A 39 4.43 15.43 3.24
CA ARG A 39 5.67 14.83 2.71
C ARG A 39 6.84 15.23 3.60
N PRO A 40 7.17 14.43 4.64
CA PRO A 40 8.31 14.71 5.50
C PRO A 40 9.61 14.49 4.73
N ASN A 41 10.62 15.29 5.07
CA ASN A 41 11.98 14.98 4.70
C ASN A 41 12.55 14.04 5.77
N PHE A 42 12.65 12.74 5.45
CA PHE A 42 13.26 11.76 6.34
C PHE A 42 14.77 11.94 6.36
N SER A 43 15.26 12.52 7.44
CA SER A 43 16.68 12.84 7.62
C SER A 43 17.43 11.82 8.48
N LYS A 44 16.71 10.94 9.18
CA LYS A 44 17.29 9.92 10.04
C LYS A 44 16.69 8.56 9.72
N ILE A 45 17.54 7.59 9.47
CA ILE A 45 17.17 6.21 9.22
C ILE A 45 17.98 5.33 10.18
N SER A 46 17.31 4.46 10.91
CA SER A 46 17.93 3.47 11.80
C SER A 46 17.39 2.08 11.50
N GLU A 47 18.25 1.08 11.72
CA GLU A 47 17.93 -0.33 11.58
C GLU A 47 18.12 -1.02 12.92
N SER A 48 17.24 -1.95 13.24
CA SER A 48 17.33 -2.79 14.44
C SER A 48 16.73 -4.16 14.18
N LEU A 49 17.10 -5.13 15.01
CA LEU A 49 16.49 -6.45 15.00
C LEU A 49 15.40 -6.50 16.06
N GLY A 50 14.22 -6.89 15.65
CA GLY A 50 13.09 -7.15 16.54
C GLY A 50 13.08 -8.57 17.08
N VAL A 51 12.05 -8.88 17.85
CA VAL A 51 11.79 -10.25 18.35
C VAL A 51 11.64 -11.20 17.16
N ASN A 52 12.17 -12.41 17.28
CA ASN A 52 12.18 -13.44 16.22
C ASN A 52 12.99 -13.08 14.97
N GLY A 53 13.96 -12.16 15.07
CA GLY A 53 14.86 -11.82 13.97
C GLY A 53 14.23 -10.91 12.90
N LYS A 54 13.08 -10.27 13.17
CA LYS A 54 12.49 -9.28 12.27
C LYS A 54 13.44 -8.12 12.02
N ASN A 55 13.57 -7.70 10.78
CA ASN A 55 14.25 -6.46 10.47
C ASN A 55 13.27 -5.28 10.67
N ILE A 56 13.69 -4.30 11.45
CA ILE A 56 12.93 -3.09 11.76
C ILE A 56 13.71 -1.89 11.25
N TYR A 57 13.09 -1.13 10.35
CA TYR A 57 13.60 0.13 9.86
C TYR A 57 12.75 1.26 10.45
N THR A 58 13.40 2.26 11.02
CA THR A 58 12.73 3.46 11.54
C THR A 58 13.26 4.69 10.81
N LEU A 59 12.33 5.43 10.19
CA LEU A 59 12.61 6.69 9.50
C LEU A 59 11.98 7.82 10.31
N GLU A 60 12.77 8.86 10.57
CA GLU A 60 12.31 10.06 11.28
C GLU A 60 12.56 11.31 10.42
N GLY A 61 11.62 12.22 10.44
CA GLY A 61 11.67 13.47 9.70
C GLY A 61 10.64 14.45 10.18
N GLU A 62 10.60 15.61 9.55
CA GLU A 62 9.63 16.65 9.91
C GLU A 62 9.20 17.47 8.69
N THR A 63 8.06 18.10 8.78
CA THR A 63 7.61 19.14 7.88
C THR A 63 6.62 20.05 8.59
N ASN A 64 6.77 21.37 8.42
CA ASN A 64 5.82 22.39 8.90
C ASN A 64 5.39 22.22 10.38
N GLY A 65 6.33 21.90 11.29
CA GLY A 65 6.05 21.73 12.71
C GLY A 65 5.34 20.42 13.06
N ILE A 66 5.32 19.47 12.15
CA ILE A 66 4.84 18.10 12.39
C ILE A 66 6.04 17.16 12.28
N SER A 67 6.30 16.41 13.34
CA SER A 67 7.31 15.36 13.38
C SER A 67 6.70 14.04 12.90
N PHE A 68 7.46 13.29 12.10
CA PHE A 68 7.05 12.02 11.51
C PHE A 68 7.97 10.91 11.98
N LYS A 69 7.38 9.76 12.28
CA LYS A 69 8.11 8.52 12.52
C LYS A 69 7.42 7.40 11.74
N LYS A 70 8.14 6.80 10.79
CA LYS A 70 7.68 5.62 10.06
C LYS A 70 8.50 4.41 10.51
N LYS A 71 7.83 3.38 11.01
CA LYS A 71 8.44 2.09 11.35
C LYS A 71 7.99 1.03 10.36
N ILE A 72 8.94 0.31 9.78
CA ILE A 72 8.73 -0.76 8.82
C ILE A 72 9.27 -2.04 9.44
N GLU A 73 8.41 -3.02 9.69
CA GLU A 73 8.78 -4.33 10.22
C GLU A 73 8.65 -5.38 9.12
N MET A 74 9.77 -6.05 8.82
CA MET A 74 9.85 -7.10 7.81
C MET A 74 10.20 -8.42 8.46
N ASP A 75 9.38 -9.44 8.24
CA ASP A 75 9.70 -10.80 8.66
C ASP A 75 10.86 -11.36 7.80
N VAL A 76 11.65 -12.25 8.39
CA VAL A 76 12.75 -12.92 7.68
C VAL A 76 12.22 -13.82 6.56
N VAL A 77 11.00 -14.34 6.75
CA VAL A 77 10.33 -15.24 5.82
C VAL A 77 8.95 -14.66 5.50
N GLY A 78 8.63 -14.55 4.21
CA GLY A 78 7.35 -14.03 3.74
C GLY A 78 7.47 -12.69 3.04
N TYR A 79 6.32 -12.15 2.62
CA TYR A 79 6.21 -10.94 1.79
C TYR A 79 5.29 -9.89 2.42
N GLY A 80 4.82 -10.14 3.64
CA GLY A 80 4.04 -9.18 4.42
C GLY A 80 4.95 -8.22 5.19
N ILE A 81 4.65 -6.95 5.15
CA ILE A 81 5.39 -5.86 5.78
C ILE A 81 4.43 -5.09 6.68
N LYS A 82 4.74 -4.96 7.97
CA LYS A 82 3.96 -4.09 8.86
C LYS A 82 4.52 -2.67 8.80
N ILE A 83 3.65 -1.71 8.56
CA ILE A 83 4.02 -0.30 8.45
C ILE A 83 3.22 0.50 9.48
N PHE A 84 3.95 1.24 10.31
CA PHE A 84 3.40 2.15 11.31
C PHE A 84 3.84 3.56 10.95
N ASP A 85 2.87 4.42 10.71
CA ASP A 85 3.06 5.85 10.50
C ASP A 85 2.59 6.60 11.73
N GLU A 86 3.45 7.40 12.33
CA GLU A 86 3.18 8.20 13.51
C GLU A 86 3.51 9.66 13.21
N ILE A 87 2.64 10.56 13.64
CA ILE A 87 2.88 11.99 13.59
C ILE A 87 2.63 12.62 14.96
N THR A 88 3.41 13.65 15.27
CA THR A 88 3.28 14.47 16.49
C THR A 88 3.34 15.94 16.12
N SER A 89 2.44 16.76 16.66
CA SER A 89 2.40 18.20 16.38
C SER A 89 3.19 19.00 17.40
N THR A 90 3.96 19.97 16.91
CA THR A 90 4.52 21.07 17.71
C THR A 90 3.82 22.41 17.42
N ILE A 91 2.71 22.38 16.69
CA ILE A 91 1.92 23.55 16.32
C ILE A 91 0.81 23.74 17.37
N ASN A 92 0.54 24.98 17.76
CA ASN A 92 -0.48 25.30 18.77
C ASN A 92 -1.94 25.17 18.27
N ASP A 93 -2.13 25.01 16.95
CA ASP A 93 -3.45 24.85 16.35
C ASP A 93 -3.79 23.37 16.14
N ASP A 94 -5.06 23.05 16.30
CA ASP A 94 -5.60 21.74 15.96
C ASP A 94 -5.64 21.53 14.44
N ILE A 95 -5.13 20.40 13.99
CA ILE A 95 -5.09 20.03 12.57
C ILE A 95 -5.89 18.75 12.35
N THR A 96 -6.83 18.76 11.41
CA THR A 96 -7.49 17.53 10.99
C THR A 96 -6.57 16.79 10.01
N VAL A 97 -6.21 15.56 10.36
CA VAL A 97 -5.37 14.67 9.57
C VAL A 97 -6.13 13.40 9.21
N THR A 98 -5.93 12.94 7.98
CA THR A 98 -6.52 11.72 7.46
C THR A 98 -5.40 10.72 7.12
N PRO A 99 -5.31 9.58 7.82
CA PRO A 99 -4.37 8.52 7.42
C PRO A 99 -4.75 7.95 6.06
N TYR A 100 -3.76 7.67 5.21
CA TYR A 100 -3.97 7.08 3.89
C TYR A 100 -2.94 6.03 3.56
N VAL A 101 -3.30 5.13 2.67
CA VAL A 101 -2.40 4.27 1.90
C VAL A 101 -2.74 4.36 0.43
N LEU A 102 -1.73 4.19 -0.41
CA LEU A 102 -1.87 4.38 -1.84
C LEU A 102 -0.92 3.44 -2.60
N ILE A 103 -1.41 2.86 -3.69
CA ILE A 103 -0.61 2.25 -4.74
C ILE A 103 -0.85 3.09 -5.99
N GLU A 104 0.23 3.54 -6.65
CA GLU A 104 0.17 4.27 -7.91
C GLU A 104 0.93 3.52 -8.99
N ARG A 105 0.37 3.45 -10.19
CA ARG A 105 1.05 2.97 -11.40
C ARG A 105 0.37 3.53 -12.65
N ASP A 106 1.06 3.40 -13.79
CA ASP A 106 0.45 3.51 -15.11
C ASP A 106 -0.22 2.17 -15.51
N ASN A 107 -0.82 2.12 -16.70
CA ASN A 107 -1.42 0.91 -17.26
C ASN A 107 -0.48 0.14 -18.19
N SER A 108 0.83 0.40 -18.14
CA SER A 108 1.79 -0.29 -18.96
C SER A 108 1.73 -1.80 -18.72
N PRO A 109 1.70 -2.61 -19.79
CA PRO A 109 1.70 -4.05 -19.64
C PRO A 109 2.99 -4.52 -18.97
N VAL A 110 2.88 -5.49 -18.11
CA VAL A 110 4.06 -6.18 -17.57
C VAL A 110 4.61 -7.08 -18.68
N LYS A 111 5.93 -7.06 -18.89
CA LYS A 111 6.58 -7.99 -19.81
C LYS A 111 6.39 -9.42 -19.28
N GLU A 112 5.46 -10.13 -19.85
CA GLU A 112 5.17 -11.53 -19.52
C GLU A 112 5.46 -12.39 -20.74
N SER A 113 6.15 -13.49 -20.52
CA SER A 113 6.35 -14.50 -21.56
C SER A 113 5.14 -15.46 -21.56
N GLY A 114 4.12 -15.17 -22.35
CA GLY A 114 2.98 -16.08 -22.48
C GLY A 114 1.87 -15.58 -23.39
N LEU A 115 1.18 -16.52 -24.03
CA LEU A 115 0.03 -16.29 -24.91
C LEU A 115 -1.32 -16.18 -24.15
N MET A 116 -1.31 -16.25 -22.81
CA MET A 116 -2.54 -16.20 -22.00
C MET A 116 -2.79 -14.79 -21.47
N TYR A 117 -4.00 -14.29 -21.73
CA TYR A 117 -4.49 -13.07 -21.13
C TYR A 117 -4.66 -13.26 -19.63
N THR A 118 -3.97 -12.44 -18.85
CA THR A 118 -4.09 -12.42 -17.42
C THR A 118 -4.60 -11.05 -16.97
N TYR A 119 -5.48 -11.03 -16.00
CA TYR A 119 -5.97 -9.77 -15.44
C TYR A 119 -4.82 -8.95 -14.85
N LEU A 120 -4.72 -7.70 -15.29
CA LEU A 120 -3.81 -6.69 -14.75
C LEU A 120 -4.66 -5.52 -14.28
N GLY A 121 -4.73 -5.29 -12.98
CA GLY A 121 -5.53 -4.19 -12.48
C GLY A 121 -5.84 -4.26 -10.99
N PRO A 122 -6.62 -3.29 -10.50
CA PRO A 122 -7.08 -3.23 -9.13
C PRO A 122 -8.13 -4.29 -8.81
N VAL A 123 -8.07 -4.77 -7.56
CA VAL A 123 -9.07 -5.64 -6.96
C VAL A 123 -9.33 -5.20 -5.53
N PHE A 124 -10.56 -5.29 -5.11
CA PHE A 124 -11.02 -4.92 -3.77
C PHE A 124 -11.70 -6.11 -3.08
N SER A 125 -11.45 -6.26 -1.80
CA SER A 125 -12.26 -7.08 -0.90
C SER A 125 -12.96 -6.17 0.11
N SER A 126 -14.25 -6.33 0.27
CA SER A 126 -15.05 -5.49 1.15
C SER A 126 -16.25 -6.25 1.70
N THR A 127 -17.01 -5.63 2.60
CA THR A 127 -18.28 -6.18 3.08
C THR A 127 -19.35 -6.30 1.98
N ARG A 128 -19.20 -5.55 0.88
CA ARG A 128 -20.10 -5.60 -0.28
C ARG A 128 -19.81 -6.79 -1.20
N ASP A 129 -18.53 -7.01 -1.46
CA ASP A 129 -18.04 -8.07 -2.34
C ASP A 129 -16.65 -8.53 -1.86
N THR A 130 -16.46 -9.83 -1.75
CA THR A 130 -15.18 -10.40 -1.29
C THR A 130 -14.09 -10.37 -2.33
N TYR A 131 -14.43 -10.17 -3.63
CA TYR A 131 -13.47 -10.14 -4.73
C TYR A 131 -13.99 -9.33 -5.92
N GLU A 132 -13.91 -8.03 -5.86
CA GLU A 132 -14.39 -7.09 -6.87
C GLU A 132 -13.24 -6.60 -7.75
N LYS A 133 -13.22 -7.02 -9.02
CA LYS A 133 -12.33 -6.45 -10.04
C LYS A 133 -12.90 -5.12 -10.51
N TYR A 134 -12.04 -4.11 -10.61
CA TYR A 134 -12.40 -2.79 -11.14
C TYR A 134 -11.25 -2.32 -12.00
N ASP A 135 -11.33 -2.54 -13.31
CA ASP A 135 -10.20 -2.39 -14.21
C ASP A 135 -9.84 -0.93 -14.53
N PHE A 136 -8.83 -0.75 -15.36
CA PHE A 136 -8.34 0.59 -15.70
C PHE A 136 -9.37 1.41 -16.51
N ASP A 137 -10.18 0.75 -17.34
CA ASP A 137 -11.20 1.42 -18.13
C ASP A 137 -12.38 1.80 -17.24
N ASP A 138 -12.81 0.93 -16.33
CA ASP A 138 -13.80 1.24 -15.31
C ASP A 138 -13.39 2.48 -14.48
N ILE A 139 -12.12 2.55 -14.05
CA ILE A 139 -11.62 3.70 -13.27
C ILE A 139 -11.63 5.01 -14.08
N LYS A 140 -11.37 4.93 -15.38
CA LYS A 140 -11.45 6.11 -16.26
C LYS A 140 -12.89 6.59 -16.43
N ASP A 141 -13.80 5.66 -16.57
CA ASP A 141 -15.23 5.97 -16.76
C ASP A 141 -15.84 6.53 -15.47
N ALA A 142 -15.50 5.95 -14.31
CA ALA A 142 -15.95 6.43 -13.02
C ALA A 142 -14.93 6.10 -11.90
N PRO A 143 -14.62 7.06 -10.99
CA PRO A 143 -13.84 6.76 -9.81
C PRO A 143 -14.54 5.74 -8.91
N TYR A 144 -13.76 4.76 -8.41
CA TYR A 144 -14.27 3.82 -7.41
C TYR A 144 -14.31 4.43 -6.03
N GLN A 145 -15.41 4.23 -5.31
CA GLN A 145 -15.51 4.56 -3.89
C GLN A 145 -16.40 3.56 -3.17
N ASN A 146 -15.91 3.01 -2.06
CA ASN A 146 -16.66 2.11 -1.21
C ASN A 146 -16.25 2.25 0.26
N LYS A 147 -17.21 2.56 1.13
CA LYS A 147 -17.03 2.55 2.58
C LYS A 147 -17.24 1.13 3.10
N THR A 148 -16.26 0.60 3.82
CA THR A 148 -16.28 -0.79 4.29
C THR A 148 -15.52 -0.94 5.60
N PHE A 149 -15.87 -1.98 6.35
CA PHE A 149 -15.06 -2.46 7.47
C PHE A 149 -14.14 -3.57 6.97
N GLY A 150 -12.86 -3.50 7.33
CA GLY A 150 -11.89 -4.52 6.95
C GLY A 150 -11.74 -4.70 5.44
N GLY A 151 -11.36 -5.90 5.04
CA GLY A 151 -11.02 -6.25 3.66
C GLY A 151 -9.62 -5.80 3.27
N TRP A 152 -9.39 -5.61 1.96
CA TRP A 152 -8.10 -5.19 1.42
C TRP A 152 -8.28 -4.55 0.03
N VAL A 153 -7.24 -3.84 -0.42
CA VAL A 153 -7.12 -3.33 -1.79
C VAL A 153 -5.82 -3.81 -2.40
N ALA A 154 -5.85 -4.27 -3.65
CA ALA A 154 -4.69 -4.81 -4.32
C ALA A 154 -4.58 -4.37 -5.77
N PHE A 155 -3.33 -4.35 -6.28
CA PHE A 155 -3.03 -4.46 -7.70
C PHE A 155 -2.52 -5.87 -8.00
N ILE A 156 -3.17 -6.53 -8.96
CA ILE A 156 -2.82 -7.86 -9.41
C ILE A 156 -2.04 -7.80 -10.71
N GLN A 157 -0.99 -8.60 -10.77
CA GLN A 157 -0.24 -8.97 -11.97
C GLN A 157 -0.32 -10.50 -12.13
N HIS A 158 0.20 -11.05 -13.24
CA HIS A 158 0.12 -12.50 -13.48
C HIS A 158 0.58 -13.35 -12.29
N TYR A 159 1.83 -13.20 -11.86
CA TYR A 159 2.43 -13.99 -10.78
C TYR A 159 2.56 -13.24 -9.45
N PHE A 160 2.35 -11.93 -9.45
CA PHE A 160 2.62 -11.05 -8.32
C PHE A 160 1.43 -10.19 -7.98
N LEU A 161 1.39 -9.74 -6.74
CA LEU A 161 0.47 -8.69 -6.31
C LEU A 161 1.13 -7.76 -5.32
N THR A 162 0.57 -6.58 -5.21
CA THR A 162 0.76 -5.66 -4.10
C THR A 162 -0.60 -5.40 -3.46
N ALA A 163 -0.66 -5.44 -2.14
CA ALA A 163 -1.90 -5.20 -1.42
C ALA A 163 -1.68 -4.38 -0.15
N TRP A 164 -2.63 -3.52 0.14
CA TRP A 164 -2.76 -2.87 1.44
C TRP A 164 -3.91 -3.49 2.22
N ILE A 165 -3.62 -3.88 3.45
CA ILE A 165 -4.56 -4.50 4.38
C ILE A 165 -4.69 -3.58 5.60
N PRO A 166 -5.88 -3.00 5.85
CA PRO A 166 -6.15 -2.13 6.99
C PRO A 166 -6.43 -2.90 8.28
N ASP A 167 -6.70 -2.17 9.35
CA ASP A 167 -7.35 -2.71 10.54
C ASP A 167 -8.74 -3.24 10.18
N GLN A 168 -8.96 -4.54 10.38
CA GLN A 168 -10.19 -5.24 10.01
C GLN A 168 -11.39 -4.82 10.85
N SER A 169 -11.17 -4.23 12.02
CA SER A 169 -12.23 -3.75 12.93
C SER A 169 -12.66 -2.30 12.67
N ALA A 170 -11.96 -1.58 11.80
CA ALA A 170 -12.19 -0.16 11.53
C ALA A 170 -12.85 0.07 10.16
N GLU A 171 -13.58 1.18 10.04
CA GLU A 171 -14.15 1.62 8.77
C GLU A 171 -13.12 2.39 7.95
N HIS A 172 -13.04 2.06 6.65
CA HIS A 172 -12.17 2.70 5.68
C HIS A 172 -12.95 3.10 4.43
N LEU A 173 -12.50 4.14 3.74
CA LEU A 173 -13.01 4.54 2.43
C LEU A 173 -12.04 4.04 1.36
N TYR A 174 -12.40 2.95 0.68
CA TYR A 174 -11.65 2.42 -0.46
C TYR A 174 -11.89 3.28 -1.70
N GLN A 175 -10.83 3.55 -2.45
CA GLN A 175 -10.87 4.45 -3.60
C GLN A 175 -9.95 3.97 -4.72
N ALA A 176 -10.40 4.19 -5.98
CA ALA A 176 -9.52 4.18 -7.14
C ALA A 176 -9.81 5.38 -8.03
N ARG A 177 -8.77 5.99 -8.59
CA ARG A 177 -8.88 7.20 -9.42
C ARG A 177 -7.83 7.18 -10.53
N TYR A 178 -8.17 7.78 -11.66
CA TYR A 178 -7.23 8.10 -12.72
C TYR A 178 -6.89 9.59 -12.69
N ASN A 179 -5.60 9.89 -12.78
CA ASN A 179 -5.10 11.26 -12.91
C ASN A 179 -4.62 11.48 -14.35
N GLU A 180 -5.42 12.15 -15.17
CA GLU A 180 -5.14 12.42 -16.59
C GLU A 180 -3.83 13.18 -16.79
N ASN A 181 -3.55 14.19 -15.94
CA ASN A 181 -2.34 15.00 -16.07
C ASN A 181 -1.06 14.22 -15.85
N ARG A 182 -1.11 13.13 -15.08
CA ARG A 182 0.05 12.29 -14.74
C ARG A 182 0.02 10.94 -15.46
N GLY A 183 -1.08 10.58 -16.12
CA GLY A 183 -1.28 9.27 -16.74
C GLY A 183 -1.23 8.11 -15.75
N LYS A 184 -1.65 8.34 -14.48
CA LYS A 184 -1.50 7.36 -13.39
C LYS A 184 -2.82 7.00 -12.76
N TYR A 185 -2.92 5.73 -12.40
CA TYR A 185 -3.98 5.18 -11.58
C TYR A 185 -3.51 5.12 -10.13
N SER A 186 -4.35 5.54 -9.22
CA SER A 186 -4.12 5.46 -7.79
C SER A 186 -5.22 4.63 -7.13
N VAL A 187 -4.81 3.66 -6.30
CA VAL A 187 -5.71 2.74 -5.59
C VAL A 187 -5.26 2.65 -4.14
N GLY A 188 -6.21 2.73 -3.23
CA GLY A 188 -5.90 2.70 -1.81
C GLY A 188 -7.11 2.96 -0.95
N TYR A 189 -6.87 3.39 0.27
CA TYR A 189 -7.93 3.83 1.19
C TYR A 189 -7.48 4.95 2.09
N THR A 190 -8.46 5.64 2.63
CA THR A 190 -8.31 6.55 3.75
C THR A 190 -9.03 5.99 4.97
N SER A 191 -8.43 6.22 6.15
CA SER A 191 -9.05 5.93 7.43
C SER A 191 -9.82 7.14 7.94
N LYS A 192 -10.48 6.99 9.09
CA LYS A 192 -11.23 8.08 9.73
C LYS A 192 -10.30 9.25 10.07
N ASP A 193 -10.81 10.45 9.89
CA ASP A 193 -10.15 11.70 10.30
C ASP A 193 -9.85 11.70 11.80
N SER A 194 -8.69 12.25 12.15
CA SER A 194 -8.24 12.45 13.53
C SER A 194 -7.82 13.90 13.72
N ILE A 195 -7.96 14.39 14.96
CA ILE A 195 -7.47 15.71 15.35
C ILE A 195 -6.06 15.56 15.91
N LEU A 196 -5.12 16.27 15.32
CA LEU A 196 -3.74 16.38 15.79
C LEU A 196 -3.56 17.72 16.50
N SER A 197 -3.60 17.69 17.83
CA SER A 197 -3.38 18.85 18.69
C SER A 197 -1.92 18.97 19.10
N TYR A 198 -1.53 20.12 19.65
CA TYR A 198 -0.17 20.33 20.19
C TYR A 198 0.26 19.21 21.15
N GLY A 199 1.42 18.64 20.90
CA GLY A 199 1.99 17.55 21.69
C GLY A 199 1.25 16.22 21.58
N SER A 200 0.12 16.16 20.86
CA SER A 200 -0.61 14.92 20.66
C SER A 200 0.00 14.10 19.51
N LYS A 201 -0.41 12.84 19.47
CA LYS A 201 0.09 11.83 18.53
C LYS A 201 -1.07 11.17 17.80
N VAL A 202 -0.91 10.99 16.48
CA VAL A 202 -1.78 10.13 15.67
C VAL A 202 -0.95 9.02 15.06
N VAL A 203 -1.46 7.79 15.13
CA VAL A 203 -0.79 6.59 14.62
C VAL A 203 -1.70 5.89 13.62
N SER A 204 -1.14 5.44 12.50
CA SER A 204 -1.77 4.54 11.54
C SER A 204 -0.94 3.28 11.40
N SER A 205 -1.61 2.12 11.39
CA SER A 205 -0.96 0.80 11.26
C SER A 205 -1.60 0.03 10.13
N ASN A 206 -0.77 -0.45 9.20
CA ASN A 206 -1.21 -1.15 8.01
C ASN A 206 -0.29 -2.33 7.70
N VAL A 207 -0.82 -3.35 7.04
CA VAL A 207 0.00 -4.41 6.44
C VAL A 207 0.09 -4.16 4.95
N PHE A 208 1.31 -4.22 4.41
CA PHE A 208 1.58 -4.17 2.98
C PHE A 208 2.12 -5.51 2.53
N TYR A 209 1.45 -6.14 1.59
CA TYR A 209 1.95 -7.32 0.92
C TYR A 209 2.57 -6.94 -0.43
N VAL A 210 3.76 -7.44 -0.71
CA VAL A 210 4.42 -7.27 -2.01
C VAL A 210 5.18 -8.55 -2.34
N GLY A 211 4.67 -9.33 -3.29
CA GLY A 211 5.28 -10.63 -3.58
C GLY A 211 4.47 -11.51 -4.52
N PRO A 212 4.90 -12.77 -4.67
CA PRO A 212 4.24 -13.75 -5.53
C PRO A 212 2.88 -14.18 -4.97
N LYS A 213 1.98 -14.57 -5.88
CA LYS A 213 0.66 -15.09 -5.55
C LYS A 213 0.74 -16.55 -5.06
N LEU A 214 1.15 -16.72 -3.81
CA LEU A 214 1.27 -18.02 -3.15
C LEU A 214 0.06 -18.27 -2.24
N PRO A 215 -0.91 -19.15 -2.61
CA PRO A 215 -2.21 -19.25 -1.95
C PRO A 215 -2.12 -19.40 -0.44
N LYS A 216 -1.28 -20.32 0.04
CA LYS A 216 -1.11 -20.58 1.48
C LYS A 216 -0.55 -19.38 2.26
N GLN A 217 0.33 -18.60 1.64
CA GLN A 217 0.87 -17.40 2.28
C GLN A 217 -0.16 -16.28 2.30
N LEU A 218 -0.89 -16.09 1.21
CA LEU A 218 -1.93 -15.07 1.10
C LEU A 218 -3.06 -15.31 2.09
N ALA A 219 -3.56 -16.54 2.21
CA ALA A 219 -4.58 -16.92 3.20
C ALA A 219 -4.13 -16.71 4.66
N ASN A 220 -2.82 -16.76 4.94
CA ASN A 220 -2.27 -16.45 6.27
C ASN A 220 -2.10 -14.96 6.54
N ILE A 221 -2.07 -14.12 5.48
CA ILE A 221 -1.94 -12.66 5.61
C ILE A 221 -3.30 -12.05 5.92
N GLU A 222 -4.33 -12.37 5.10
CA GLU A 222 -5.68 -11.85 5.29
C GLU A 222 -6.72 -12.76 4.61
N GLU A 223 -7.93 -12.76 5.15
CA GLU A 223 -9.07 -13.50 4.61
C GLU A 223 -9.38 -13.06 3.17
N ASN A 224 -9.67 -14.03 2.30
CA ASN A 224 -9.97 -13.84 0.87
C ASN A 224 -8.82 -13.27 0.01
N LEU A 225 -7.62 -13.02 0.57
CA LEU A 225 -6.50 -12.52 -0.23
C LEU A 225 -5.98 -13.60 -1.21
N ASP A 226 -6.18 -14.86 -0.89
CA ASP A 226 -5.87 -16.02 -1.75
C ASP A 226 -6.77 -16.09 -3.01
N LEU A 227 -7.94 -15.43 -3.02
CA LEU A 227 -8.77 -15.30 -4.23
C LEU A 227 -8.08 -14.55 -5.37
N THR A 228 -7.00 -13.81 -5.07
CA THR A 228 -6.16 -13.16 -6.09
C THR A 228 -5.36 -14.14 -6.95
N VAL A 229 -5.31 -15.42 -6.56
CA VAL A 229 -4.70 -16.49 -7.35
C VAL A 229 -5.74 -16.97 -8.37
N ASP A 230 -5.63 -16.47 -9.60
CA ASP A 230 -6.44 -16.96 -10.73
C ASP A 230 -5.90 -18.35 -11.17
N TYR A 231 -6.74 -19.37 -11.15
CA TYR A 231 -6.45 -20.73 -11.63
C TYR A 231 -6.87 -20.89 -13.08
#